data_9237703190046d2589388c06567ad878
#
_entry.id   9237703190046d2589388c06567ad878
#
_cell.length_a   1.000
_cell.length_b   1.000
_cell.length_c   1.000
_cell.angle_alpha   90.00
_cell.angle_beta   90.00
_cell.angle_gamma   90.00
#
_symmetry.space_group_name_H-M   'P 1'
#
loop_
_entity.id
_entity.type
_entity.pdbx_description
1 polymer ?
#
loop_
_entity_poly.entity_id
_entity_poly.type
_entity_poly.pdbx_seq_one_letter_code
_entity_poly.pdbx_strand_id
1 'polypeptide(L)'
;MEKVKIYPAKLAGTVQVPSSKSMGHREIICAGLAGGTSIVDNISMSKDIEATMRVLRAMNVSVDEIPSMLEGRKALQITGTGHPIAAADNVDCGESGSTLRFFIPLGANLGCPLTFIGHGKLVSRPLQAYYDILDKQFVQYFNDNGNLPLTVNGHLMPGKFELPGDVSSQFVSGLLFALPLLKGCLLYTSPSPRDTR
;
A
#
# COMPACT_ATOMS: atom_id res chain seq x y z
N MET A 1 -14.92 -23.03 -17.78
CA MET A 1 -15.66 -21.96 -17.07
C MET A 1 -17.06 -22.50 -16.80
N GLU A 2 -17.44 -22.64 -15.56
CA GLU A 2 -18.82 -22.92 -15.19
C GLU A 2 -19.71 -21.72 -15.52
N LYS A 3 -20.83 -22.00 -16.18
CA LYS A 3 -21.84 -20.96 -16.48
C LYS A 3 -22.89 -20.97 -15.39
N VAL A 4 -23.08 -19.85 -14.73
CA VAL A 4 -24.14 -19.66 -13.74
C VAL A 4 -25.27 -18.87 -14.40
N LYS A 5 -26.52 -19.37 -14.27
CA LYS A 5 -27.72 -18.69 -14.71
C LYS A 5 -28.47 -18.16 -13.52
N ILE A 6 -28.65 -16.84 -13.46
CA ILE A 6 -29.34 -16.16 -12.37
C ILE A 6 -30.74 -15.77 -12.86
N TYR A 7 -31.73 -16.13 -12.08
CA TYR A 7 -33.14 -15.74 -12.33
C TYR A 7 -33.50 -14.59 -11.37
N PRO A 8 -34.24 -13.58 -11.84
CA PRO A 8 -34.76 -12.55 -10.96
C PRO A 8 -35.64 -13.16 -9.89
N ALA A 9 -35.37 -12.81 -8.62
CA ALA A 9 -36.14 -13.27 -7.48
C ALA A 9 -36.15 -12.19 -6.38
N LYS A 10 -37.15 -12.21 -5.52
CA LYS A 10 -37.16 -11.39 -4.31
C LYS A 10 -36.15 -11.98 -3.32
N LEU A 11 -35.14 -11.23 -3.00
CA LEU A 11 -34.08 -11.64 -2.07
C LEU A 11 -34.52 -11.31 -0.63
N ALA A 12 -34.31 -12.27 0.27
CA ALA A 12 -34.50 -12.10 1.71
C ALA A 12 -33.52 -13.02 2.45
N GLY A 13 -32.98 -12.55 3.55
CA GLY A 13 -32.05 -13.31 4.38
C GLY A 13 -30.88 -12.47 4.85
N THR A 14 -29.97 -13.11 5.60
CA THR A 14 -28.74 -12.51 6.09
C THR A 14 -27.54 -13.14 5.39
N VAL A 15 -26.62 -12.32 4.91
CA VAL A 15 -25.37 -12.77 4.28
C VAL A 15 -24.19 -12.22 5.07
N GLN A 16 -23.29 -13.10 5.49
CA GLN A 16 -22.02 -12.69 6.07
C GLN A 16 -21.04 -12.37 4.95
N VAL A 17 -20.68 -11.09 4.81
CA VAL A 17 -19.72 -10.64 3.79
C VAL A 17 -18.27 -10.95 4.20
N PRO A 18 -17.37 -11.21 3.24
CA PRO A 18 -15.94 -11.28 3.53
C PRO A 18 -15.40 -9.91 3.95
N SER A 19 -14.28 -9.92 4.69
CA SER A 19 -13.57 -8.68 5.03
C SER A 19 -13.05 -7.96 3.77
N SER A 20 -12.97 -6.64 3.85
CA SER A 20 -12.48 -5.81 2.75
C SER A 20 -10.97 -5.93 2.58
N LYS A 21 -10.51 -6.54 1.49
CA LYS A 21 -9.06 -6.61 1.17
C LYS A 21 -8.43 -5.20 1.10
N SER A 22 -9.12 -4.23 0.51
CA SER A 22 -8.62 -2.86 0.38
C SER A 22 -8.47 -2.14 1.72
N MET A 23 -9.35 -2.39 2.68
CA MET A 23 -9.20 -1.89 4.05
C MET A 23 -8.08 -2.63 4.77
N GLY A 24 -8.01 -3.96 4.66
CA GLY A 24 -6.98 -4.77 5.27
C GLY A 24 -5.56 -4.29 4.93
N HIS A 25 -5.26 -4.00 3.67
CA HIS A 25 -3.97 -3.40 3.29
C HIS A 25 -3.68 -2.11 4.08
N ARG A 26 -4.67 -1.20 4.16
CA ARG A 26 -4.50 0.10 4.82
C ARG A 26 -4.32 -0.03 6.31
N GLU A 27 -5.11 -0.86 6.95
CA GLU A 27 -5.04 -1.12 8.40
C GLU A 27 -3.69 -1.73 8.79
N ILE A 28 -3.21 -2.72 8.03
CA ILE A 28 -1.92 -3.37 8.22
C ILE A 28 -0.78 -2.36 8.06
N ILE A 29 -0.82 -1.50 7.03
CA ILE A 29 0.21 -0.48 6.80
C ILE A 29 0.17 0.56 7.93
N CYS A 30 -0.99 1.08 8.30
CA CYS A 30 -1.10 2.04 9.40
C CYS A 30 -0.58 1.46 10.72
N ALA A 31 -0.93 0.20 11.02
CA ALA A 31 -0.41 -0.50 12.20
C ALA A 31 1.12 -0.64 12.18
N GLY A 32 1.69 -0.95 10.99
CA GLY A 32 3.15 -1.06 10.83
C GLY A 32 3.88 0.28 10.92
N LEU A 33 3.24 1.38 10.55
CA LEU A 33 3.81 2.73 10.65
C LEU A 33 3.63 3.35 12.04
N ALA A 34 2.70 2.85 12.84
CA ALA A 34 2.51 3.28 14.23
C ALA A 34 3.63 2.76 15.15
N GLY A 35 3.91 3.49 16.23
CA GLY A 35 4.78 2.98 17.29
C GLY A 35 4.00 2.04 18.23
N GLY A 36 4.60 0.89 18.57
CA GLY A 36 4.01 -0.09 19.48
C GLY A 36 3.25 -1.22 18.76
N THR A 37 2.45 -1.96 19.52
CA THR A 37 1.76 -3.16 19.03
C THR A 37 0.29 -2.90 18.78
N SER A 38 -0.18 -3.28 17.60
CA SER A 38 -1.59 -3.21 17.15
C SER A 38 -2.09 -4.60 16.79
N ILE A 39 -3.38 -4.84 16.97
CA ILE A 39 -4.05 -6.04 16.46
C ILE A 39 -5.01 -5.62 15.35
N VAL A 40 -4.83 -6.20 14.18
CA VAL A 40 -5.75 -6.04 13.05
C VAL A 40 -6.49 -7.35 12.86
N ASP A 41 -7.77 -7.35 13.23
CA ASP A 41 -8.60 -8.56 13.22
C ASP A 41 -9.43 -8.69 11.94
N ASN A 42 -10.04 -9.86 11.74
CA ASN A 42 -10.90 -10.15 10.59
C ASN A 42 -10.21 -9.94 9.23
N ILE A 43 -8.97 -10.35 9.11
CA ILE A 43 -8.21 -10.25 7.86
C ILE A 43 -8.52 -11.44 6.95
N SER A 44 -8.88 -11.15 5.70
CA SER A 44 -8.96 -12.15 4.63
C SER A 44 -7.58 -12.30 3.99
N MET A 45 -6.88 -13.37 4.37
CA MET A 45 -5.54 -13.65 3.83
C MET A 45 -5.61 -13.89 2.32
N SER A 46 -4.72 -13.26 1.61
CA SER A 46 -4.56 -13.39 0.16
C SER A 46 -3.10 -13.14 -0.21
N LYS A 47 -2.68 -13.57 -1.40
CA LYS A 47 -1.32 -13.31 -1.90
C LYS A 47 -0.94 -11.81 -1.86
N ASP A 48 -1.91 -10.93 -2.07
CA ASP A 48 -1.70 -9.47 -1.99
C ASP A 48 -1.45 -9.01 -0.55
N ILE A 49 -2.20 -9.50 0.42
CA ILE A 49 -2.00 -9.20 1.86
C ILE A 49 -0.65 -9.77 2.32
N GLU A 50 -0.31 -10.99 1.93
CA GLU A 50 0.99 -11.59 2.20
C GLU A 50 2.15 -10.76 1.63
N ALA A 51 1.99 -10.21 0.42
CA ALA A 51 2.97 -9.28 -0.16
C ALA A 51 3.12 -8.02 0.70
N THR A 52 2.03 -7.43 1.19
CA THR A 52 2.08 -6.28 2.11
C THR A 52 2.82 -6.62 3.40
N MET A 53 2.54 -7.79 3.98
CA MET A 53 3.24 -8.26 5.18
C MET A 53 4.75 -8.45 4.93
N ARG A 54 5.14 -9.02 3.78
CA ARG A 54 6.56 -9.16 3.41
C ARG A 54 7.27 -7.81 3.33
N VAL A 55 6.66 -6.83 2.67
CA VAL A 55 7.25 -5.50 2.54
C VAL A 55 7.37 -4.82 3.90
N LEU A 56 6.39 -4.93 4.78
CA LEU A 56 6.48 -4.40 6.14
C LEU A 56 7.61 -5.06 6.94
N ARG A 57 7.75 -6.38 6.86
CA ARG A 57 8.87 -7.09 7.50
C ARG A 57 10.22 -6.61 6.98
N ALA A 58 10.33 -6.35 5.67
CA ALA A 58 11.53 -5.75 5.07
C ALA A 58 11.77 -4.29 5.49
N MET A 59 10.78 -3.65 6.11
CA MET A 59 10.88 -2.33 6.74
C MET A 59 11.00 -2.41 8.27
N ASN A 60 11.47 -3.54 8.81
CA ASN A 60 11.69 -3.79 10.23
C ASN A 60 10.43 -3.72 11.11
N VAL A 61 9.29 -4.10 10.54
CA VAL A 61 8.02 -4.25 11.26
C VAL A 61 7.77 -5.72 11.56
N SER A 62 7.48 -6.09 12.82
CA SER A 62 7.02 -7.45 13.14
C SER A 62 5.55 -7.59 12.73
N VAL A 63 5.25 -8.69 12.02
CA VAL A 63 3.90 -9.04 11.60
C VAL A 63 3.69 -10.53 11.81
N ASP A 64 2.87 -10.87 12.80
CA ASP A 64 2.62 -12.24 13.22
C ASP A 64 1.13 -12.58 13.06
N GLU A 65 0.84 -13.77 12.54
CA GLU A 65 -0.53 -14.28 12.48
C GLU A 65 -0.94 -14.80 13.86
N ILE A 66 -2.10 -14.38 14.31
CA ILE A 66 -2.72 -14.83 15.56
C ILE A 66 -4.15 -15.30 15.32
N PRO A 67 -4.73 -16.08 16.22
CA PRO A 67 -6.15 -16.42 16.16
C PRO A 67 -7.01 -15.16 16.16
N SER A 68 -8.03 -15.11 15.31
CA SER A 68 -9.05 -14.06 15.33
C SER A 68 -10.05 -14.31 16.47
N MET A 69 -10.66 -13.23 16.95
CA MET A 69 -11.84 -13.34 17.84
C MET A 69 -13.08 -13.86 17.08
N LEU A 70 -13.05 -13.80 15.75
CA LEU A 70 -14.13 -14.29 14.88
C LEU A 70 -13.78 -15.69 14.37
N GLU A 71 -14.67 -16.65 14.56
CA GLU A 71 -14.49 -18.03 14.13
C GLU A 71 -14.17 -18.11 12.62
N GLY A 72 -13.16 -18.92 12.27
CA GLY A 72 -12.72 -19.13 10.90
C GLY A 72 -12.03 -17.92 10.25
N ARG A 73 -11.69 -16.88 11.02
CA ARG A 73 -10.97 -15.68 10.55
C ARG A 73 -9.53 -15.67 11.05
N LYS A 74 -8.74 -14.75 10.51
CA LYS A 74 -7.35 -14.49 10.91
C LYS A 74 -7.23 -13.09 11.47
N ALA A 75 -6.32 -12.92 12.42
CA ALA A 75 -5.89 -11.64 12.92
C ALA A 75 -4.36 -11.53 12.78
N LEU A 76 -3.87 -10.31 12.75
CA LEU A 76 -2.44 -10.01 12.71
C LEU A 76 -2.08 -9.16 13.93
N GLN A 77 -1.04 -9.58 14.63
CA GLN A 77 -0.35 -8.76 15.61
C GLN A 77 0.80 -8.06 14.91
N ILE A 78 0.81 -6.74 14.92
CA ILE A 78 1.76 -5.92 14.20
C ILE A 78 2.46 -5.01 15.20
N THR A 79 3.78 -5.10 15.26
CA THR A 79 4.60 -4.21 16.09
C THR A 79 5.44 -3.32 15.19
N GLY A 80 5.03 -2.06 15.12
CA GLY A 80 5.70 -1.02 14.35
C GLY A 80 6.66 -0.20 15.22
N THR A 81 7.60 0.46 14.55
CA THR A 81 8.64 1.27 15.20
C THR A 81 8.32 2.77 15.22
N GLY A 82 7.22 3.20 14.61
CA GLY A 82 6.88 4.61 14.40
C GLY A 82 7.65 5.26 13.24
N HIS A 83 8.76 4.68 12.84
CA HIS A 83 9.60 5.12 11.72
C HIS A 83 10.09 3.90 10.94
N PRO A 84 9.61 3.67 9.71
CA PRO A 84 10.07 2.56 8.90
C PRO A 84 11.56 2.74 8.56
N ILE A 85 12.31 1.66 8.64
CA ILE A 85 13.72 1.59 8.23
C ILE A 85 13.91 0.38 7.32
N ALA A 86 14.72 0.52 6.28
CA ALA A 86 15.01 -0.62 5.41
C ALA A 86 15.83 -1.67 6.17
N ALA A 87 15.27 -2.88 6.26
CA ALA A 87 15.96 -4.07 6.77
C ALA A 87 16.38 -5.01 5.63
N ALA A 88 16.06 -4.66 4.38
CA ALA A 88 16.43 -5.39 3.17
C ALA A 88 16.56 -4.43 1.99
N ASP A 89 17.45 -4.77 1.03
CA ASP A 89 17.67 -3.98 -0.17
C ASP A 89 16.58 -4.16 -1.22
N ASN A 90 15.88 -5.30 -1.18
CA ASN A 90 14.86 -5.67 -2.15
C ASN A 90 13.57 -6.09 -1.44
N VAL A 91 12.43 -5.70 -2.02
CA VAL A 91 11.09 -6.06 -1.54
C VAL A 91 10.25 -6.64 -2.67
N ASP A 92 9.72 -7.85 -2.45
CA ASP A 92 8.87 -8.52 -3.43
C ASP A 92 7.38 -8.21 -3.18
N CYS A 93 6.81 -7.46 -4.11
CA CYS A 93 5.39 -7.13 -4.13
C CYS A 93 4.51 -8.22 -4.75
N GLY A 94 5.08 -9.34 -5.23
CA GLY A 94 4.35 -10.39 -5.95
C GLY A 94 3.66 -9.83 -7.20
N GLU A 95 2.35 -10.02 -7.29
CA GLU A 95 1.51 -9.40 -8.32
C GLU A 95 0.62 -8.26 -7.76
N SER A 96 0.86 -7.83 -6.52
CA SER A 96 0.03 -6.87 -5.80
C SER A 96 0.31 -5.42 -6.20
N GLY A 97 -0.54 -4.86 -7.05
CA GLY A 97 -0.47 -3.44 -7.41
C GLY A 97 -0.79 -2.49 -6.24
N SER A 98 -1.57 -2.93 -5.27
CA SER A 98 -1.84 -2.16 -4.05
C SER A 98 -0.58 -2.05 -3.20
N THR A 99 0.07 -3.18 -2.94
CA THR A 99 1.33 -3.21 -2.18
C THR A 99 2.37 -2.31 -2.83
N LEU A 100 2.65 -2.50 -4.12
CA LEU A 100 3.62 -1.69 -4.84
C LEU A 100 3.35 -0.18 -4.70
N ARG A 101 2.12 0.25 -5.03
CA ARG A 101 1.77 1.68 -5.02
C ARG A 101 1.74 2.29 -3.62
N PHE A 102 1.39 1.51 -2.61
CA PHE A 102 1.38 2.02 -1.24
C PHE A 102 2.79 2.21 -0.67
N PHE A 103 3.74 1.37 -1.08
CA PHE A 103 5.07 1.39 -0.49
C PHE A 103 6.12 2.20 -1.28
N ILE A 104 5.91 2.54 -2.55
CA ILE A 104 6.84 3.40 -3.30
C ILE A 104 7.12 4.72 -2.58
N PRO A 105 6.12 5.52 -2.13
CA PRO A 105 6.39 6.77 -1.42
C PRO A 105 7.06 6.56 -0.06
N LEU A 106 6.77 5.46 0.63
CA LEU A 106 7.45 5.09 1.87
C LEU A 106 8.93 4.77 1.61
N GLY A 107 9.20 3.95 0.59
CA GLY A 107 10.57 3.63 0.16
C GLY A 107 11.36 4.88 -0.27
N ALA A 108 10.70 5.79 -0.99
CA ALA A 108 11.30 7.07 -1.41
C ALA A 108 11.63 8.01 -0.24
N ASN A 109 11.21 7.71 0.98
CA ASN A 109 11.46 8.49 2.19
C ASN A 109 12.41 7.81 3.20
N LEU A 110 13.01 6.68 2.85
CA LEU A 110 13.89 5.93 3.77
C LEU A 110 15.30 6.50 3.87
N GLY A 111 15.76 7.27 2.86
CA GLY A 111 17.12 7.80 2.79
C GLY A 111 18.19 6.76 2.42
N CYS A 112 17.77 5.60 1.97
CA CYS A 112 18.62 4.55 1.46
C CYS A 112 17.96 3.87 0.26
N PRO A 113 18.72 3.21 -0.64
CA PRO A 113 18.16 2.51 -1.77
C PRO A 113 17.22 1.39 -1.34
N LEU A 114 16.04 1.31 -1.95
CA LEU A 114 15.11 0.20 -1.83
C LEU A 114 14.59 -0.19 -3.21
N THR A 115 14.72 -1.48 -3.55
CA THR A 115 14.31 -2.01 -4.85
C THR A 115 13.01 -2.79 -4.73
N PHE A 116 11.99 -2.34 -5.44
CA PHE A 116 10.72 -3.04 -5.59
C PHE A 116 10.78 -4.01 -6.76
N ILE A 117 10.50 -5.27 -6.48
CA ILE A 117 10.37 -6.32 -7.49
C ILE A 117 8.93 -6.83 -7.52
N GLY A 118 8.54 -7.44 -8.63
CA GLY A 118 7.20 -8.00 -8.80
C GLY A 118 7.14 -8.94 -9.98
N HIS A 119 5.99 -9.59 -10.15
CA HIS A 119 5.81 -10.66 -11.14
C HIS A 119 4.58 -10.42 -12.01
N GLY A 120 4.51 -11.18 -13.10
CA GLY A 120 3.36 -11.20 -13.99
C GLY A 120 3.01 -9.80 -14.54
N LYS A 121 1.73 -9.46 -14.51
CA LYS A 121 1.25 -8.17 -15.03
C LYS A 121 1.64 -6.96 -14.17
N LEU A 122 2.19 -7.17 -12.96
CA LEU A 122 2.63 -6.07 -12.11
C LEU A 122 3.84 -5.36 -12.72
N VAL A 123 4.73 -6.09 -13.36
CA VAL A 123 5.99 -5.59 -13.92
C VAL A 123 5.79 -4.40 -14.83
N SER A 124 4.75 -4.42 -15.68
CA SER A 124 4.47 -3.38 -16.68
C SER A 124 3.34 -2.43 -16.30
N ARG A 125 2.91 -2.40 -15.03
CA ARG A 125 1.86 -1.47 -14.60
C ARG A 125 2.40 -0.04 -14.55
N PRO A 126 1.69 0.93 -15.15
CA PRO A 126 2.13 2.32 -15.18
C PRO A 126 2.34 2.89 -13.77
N LEU A 127 3.48 3.56 -13.59
CA LEU A 127 3.87 4.24 -12.34
C LEU A 127 4.20 5.72 -12.59
N GLN A 128 3.90 6.25 -13.80
CA GLN A 128 4.26 7.60 -14.22
C GLN A 128 3.86 8.67 -13.21
N ALA A 129 2.68 8.55 -12.59
CA ALA A 129 2.22 9.50 -11.59
C ALA A 129 3.18 9.62 -10.37
N TYR A 130 3.94 8.56 -10.06
CA TYR A 130 4.99 8.64 -9.05
C TYR A 130 6.30 9.17 -9.62
N TYR A 131 6.67 8.80 -10.85
CA TYR A 131 7.90 9.33 -11.47
C TYR A 131 7.85 10.86 -11.55
N ASP A 132 6.71 11.44 -11.93
CA ASP A 132 6.52 12.89 -11.98
C ASP A 132 6.69 13.56 -10.60
N ILE A 133 6.33 12.87 -9.52
CA ILE A 133 6.52 13.34 -8.14
C ILE A 133 7.98 13.18 -7.73
N LEU A 134 8.59 12.02 -7.99
CA LEU A 134 9.99 11.74 -7.63
C LEU A 134 10.93 12.74 -8.30
N ASP A 135 10.69 13.07 -9.58
CA ASP A 135 11.44 14.08 -10.32
C ASP A 135 11.31 15.47 -9.65
N LYS A 136 10.10 15.91 -9.30
CA LYS A 136 9.85 17.18 -8.62
C LYS A 136 10.45 17.24 -7.21
N GLN A 137 10.60 16.08 -6.57
CA GLN A 137 11.16 15.93 -5.23
C GLN A 137 12.68 15.66 -5.24
N PHE A 138 13.30 15.59 -6.43
CA PHE A 138 14.72 15.23 -6.60
C PHE A 138 15.10 13.89 -5.97
N VAL A 139 14.15 12.97 -5.87
CA VAL A 139 14.39 11.60 -5.41
C VAL A 139 14.92 10.79 -6.57
N GLN A 140 16.07 10.14 -6.36
CA GLN A 140 16.67 9.28 -7.38
C GLN A 140 15.86 7.99 -7.54
N TYR A 141 15.67 7.57 -8.77
CA TYR A 141 15.06 6.27 -9.05
C TYR A 141 15.66 5.66 -10.33
N PHE A 142 15.63 4.32 -10.38
CA PHE A 142 16.08 3.53 -11.52
C PHE A 142 15.02 2.48 -11.81
N ASN A 143 14.68 2.30 -13.07
CA ASN A 143 13.72 1.31 -13.53
C ASN A 143 14.17 0.70 -14.87
N ASP A 144 13.51 -0.39 -15.28
CA ASP A 144 13.73 -0.98 -16.61
C ASP A 144 12.69 -0.43 -17.59
N ASN A 145 13.03 0.67 -18.28
CA ASN A 145 12.16 1.32 -19.28
C ASN A 145 10.74 1.61 -18.78
N GLY A 146 10.63 2.11 -17.53
CA GLY A 146 9.36 2.39 -16.87
C GLY A 146 8.71 1.20 -16.17
N ASN A 147 9.34 0.02 -16.22
CA ASN A 147 8.88 -1.22 -15.60
C ASN A 147 9.64 -1.55 -14.32
N LEU A 148 9.19 -2.60 -13.61
CA LEU A 148 9.97 -3.19 -12.52
C LEU A 148 11.19 -3.96 -13.09
N PRO A 149 12.29 -4.07 -12.30
CA PRO A 149 12.44 -3.58 -10.94
C PRO A 149 12.53 -2.05 -10.86
N LEU A 150 12.01 -1.48 -9.77
CA LEU A 150 12.09 -0.06 -9.47
C LEU A 150 12.91 0.15 -8.19
N THR A 151 14.06 0.78 -8.31
CA THR A 151 14.84 1.23 -7.16
C THR A 151 14.53 2.69 -6.89
N VAL A 152 14.26 3.04 -5.64
CA VAL A 152 14.13 4.44 -5.19
C VAL A 152 15.15 4.73 -4.10
N ASN A 153 15.69 5.95 -4.09
CA ASN A 153 16.68 6.38 -3.11
C ASN A 153 16.56 7.88 -2.85
N GLY A 154 16.19 8.26 -1.64
CA GLY A 154 16.09 9.67 -1.28
C GLY A 154 15.23 9.94 -0.06
N HIS A 155 14.84 11.21 0.05
CA HIS A 155 13.91 11.71 1.04
C HIS A 155 12.87 12.61 0.36
N LEU A 156 11.61 12.40 0.70
CA LEU A 156 10.55 13.32 0.31
C LEU A 156 10.65 14.59 1.16
N MET A 157 10.54 15.74 0.53
CA MET A 157 10.54 17.05 1.21
C MET A 157 9.10 17.50 1.45
N PRO A 158 8.80 18.13 2.61
CA PRO A 158 7.49 18.77 2.83
C PRO A 158 7.19 19.78 1.74
N GLY A 159 5.95 19.84 1.29
CA GLY A 159 5.55 20.76 0.23
C GLY A 159 4.27 20.34 -0.46
N LYS A 160 4.09 20.81 -1.69
CA LYS A 160 2.93 20.54 -2.52
C LYS A 160 3.17 19.29 -3.36
N PHE A 161 2.26 18.32 -3.25
CA PHE A 161 2.23 17.09 -4.05
C PHE A 161 1.00 17.15 -4.96
N GLU A 162 1.21 17.01 -6.25
CA GLU A 162 0.15 17.06 -7.27
C GLU A 162 0.03 15.71 -7.95
N LEU A 163 -1.19 15.20 -8.00
CA LEU A 163 -1.56 13.99 -8.73
C LEU A 163 -2.74 14.28 -9.64
N PRO A 164 -2.77 13.71 -10.86
CA PRO A 164 -3.99 13.73 -11.67
C PRO A 164 -5.15 13.06 -10.93
N GLY A 165 -6.34 13.66 -10.98
CA GLY A 165 -7.52 13.15 -10.24
C GLY A 165 -8.14 11.89 -10.84
N ASP A 166 -7.79 11.54 -12.08
CA ASP A 166 -8.26 10.40 -12.86
C ASP A 166 -7.39 9.14 -12.74
N VAL A 167 -6.27 9.23 -12.00
CA VAL A 167 -5.45 8.05 -11.68
C VAL A 167 -6.07 7.21 -10.56
N SER A 168 -5.56 6.02 -10.38
CA SER A 168 -6.01 5.13 -9.30
C SER A 168 -5.82 5.79 -7.92
N SER A 169 -6.85 5.72 -7.05
CA SER A 169 -6.80 6.16 -5.66
C SER A 169 -5.67 5.54 -4.83
N GLN A 170 -5.05 4.46 -5.31
CA GLN A 170 -3.90 3.83 -4.68
C GLN A 170 -2.66 4.75 -4.66
N PHE A 171 -2.48 5.60 -5.68
CA PHE A 171 -1.40 6.60 -5.70
C PHE A 171 -1.59 7.63 -4.59
N VAL A 172 -2.81 8.13 -4.43
CA VAL A 172 -3.15 9.05 -3.33
C VAL A 172 -2.92 8.38 -1.98
N SER A 173 -3.41 7.14 -1.80
CA SER A 173 -3.24 6.40 -0.55
C SER A 173 -1.76 6.18 -0.19
N GLY A 174 -0.91 5.86 -1.17
CA GLY A 174 0.54 5.69 -0.94
C GLY A 174 1.19 6.96 -0.41
N LEU A 175 0.87 8.12 -0.98
CA LEU A 175 1.33 9.41 -0.45
C LEU A 175 0.79 9.68 0.96
N LEU A 176 -0.50 9.41 1.22
CA LEU A 176 -1.10 9.60 2.53
C LEU A 176 -0.47 8.72 3.64
N PHE A 177 0.19 7.62 3.30
CA PHE A 177 0.99 6.84 4.25
C PHE A 177 2.36 7.46 4.50
N ALA A 178 3.00 8.03 3.49
CA ALA A 178 4.36 8.54 3.61
C ALA A 178 4.41 9.97 4.16
N LEU A 179 3.52 10.86 3.69
CA LEU A 179 3.59 12.28 3.98
C LEU A 179 3.42 12.64 5.47
N PRO A 180 2.59 11.96 6.27
CA PRO A 180 2.52 12.23 7.71
C PRO A 180 3.82 11.94 8.48
N LEU A 181 4.74 11.16 7.88
CA LEU A 181 6.05 10.86 8.48
C LEU A 181 7.10 11.96 8.21
N LEU A 182 6.79 12.92 7.36
CA LEU A 182 7.67 14.04 7.05
C LEU A 182 7.66 15.06 8.19
N LYS A 183 8.83 15.62 8.48
CA LYS A 183 8.97 16.73 9.42
C LYS A 183 8.67 18.04 8.68
N GLY A 184 7.47 18.58 8.84
CA GLY A 184 7.09 19.85 8.22
C GLY A 184 5.59 20.01 8.07
N CYS A 185 5.16 21.17 7.55
CA CYS A 185 3.75 21.44 7.29
C CYS A 185 3.35 20.95 5.90
N LEU A 186 2.22 20.25 5.83
CA LEU A 186 1.61 19.73 4.61
C LEU A 186 0.24 20.36 4.43
N LEU A 187 -0.02 20.90 3.24
CA LEU A 187 -1.35 21.35 2.86
C LEU A 187 -1.90 20.44 1.78
N TYR A 188 -3.03 19.82 2.05
CA TYR A 188 -3.77 19.03 1.07
C TYR A 188 -4.93 19.84 0.54
N THR A 189 -4.97 20.02 -0.78
CA THR A 189 -6.16 20.49 -1.49
C THR A 189 -6.36 19.56 -2.67
N SER A 190 -7.38 18.72 -2.61
CA SER A 190 -7.85 17.96 -3.76
C SER A 190 -9.33 18.22 -3.93
N PRO A 191 -9.79 18.80 -5.04
CA PRO A 191 -11.22 18.79 -5.34
C PRO A 191 -11.65 17.32 -5.47
N SER A 192 -12.55 16.89 -4.58
CA SER A 192 -13.19 15.60 -4.70
C SER A 192 -14.05 15.62 -5.97
N PRO A 193 -14.13 14.51 -6.75
CA PRO A 193 -15.11 14.41 -7.84
C PRO A 193 -16.56 14.61 -7.39
N ARG A 194 -16.82 14.58 -6.06
CA ARG A 194 -18.12 14.90 -5.46
C ARG A 194 -18.35 16.41 -5.28
N ASP A 195 -17.28 17.22 -5.28
CA ASP A 195 -17.36 18.65 -5.06
C ASP A 195 -17.60 19.42 -6.39
N THR A 196 -17.65 18.73 -7.51
CA THR A 196 -17.89 19.28 -8.86
C THR A 196 -19.32 19.05 -9.37
N ARG A 197 -20.28 18.79 -8.48
CA ARG A 197 -21.70 18.67 -8.81
C ARG A 197 -22.49 19.88 -8.30
#